data_41fbf8e353ab821659f2553a0d016498
#
_entry.id   41fbf8e353ab821659f2553a0d016498
#
_cell.length_a   1.000
_cell.length_b   1.000
_cell.length_c   1.000
_cell.angle_alpha   90.00
_cell.angle_beta   90.00
_cell.angle_gamma   90.00
#
_symmetry.space_group_name_H-M   'P 1'
#
loop_
_entity.id
_entity.type
_entity.pdbx_description
1 polymer ?
#
loop_
_entity_poly.entity_id
_entity_poly.type
_entity_poly.pdbx_seq_one_letter_code
_entity_poly.pdbx_strand_id
1 'polypeptide(L)'
;MKAHEFILCEGFTSEILPPKIKDLVNCNSSINDDRNDFIKIDDLRYLKIKYWGFDQKEHNDGEMLVNKDIAKEVLEIFKELYDNQFPIQQIKLVEHYNSIDEDSMFDNNTSAFRLADCSLKSKKPWHALGLAIDINPMMNPCIYPNSSEPNPKFVPHNAENFLDRSEIKPGMITNNESNNTCYNAFTEKGWEWGGNWDDPVDLHHFQKYTWTTEFPRAYKNK
;
A
#
# COMPACT_ATOMS: atom_id res chain seq x y z
N MET A 1 5.28 17.03 -23.91
CA MET A 1 6.09 16.93 -22.67
C MET A 1 5.18 16.39 -21.58
N LYS A 2 5.50 15.23 -20.98
CA LYS A 2 4.79 14.78 -19.78
C LYS A 2 5.13 15.76 -18.65
N ALA A 3 4.13 16.36 -18.05
CA ALA A 3 4.33 17.21 -16.89
C ALA A 3 4.56 16.29 -15.69
N HIS A 4 5.81 15.95 -15.41
CA HIS A 4 6.15 15.38 -14.13
C HIS A 4 5.96 16.48 -13.09
N GLU A 5 5.09 16.22 -12.13
CA GLU A 5 4.87 17.18 -11.04
C GLU A 5 6.06 17.19 -10.08
N PHE A 6 6.72 16.04 -9.94
CA PHE A 6 7.92 15.88 -9.12
C PHE A 6 8.79 14.72 -9.63
N ILE A 7 10.09 14.94 -9.72
CA ILE A 7 11.11 13.90 -10.01
C ILE A 7 12.08 13.91 -8.82
N LEU A 8 12.14 12.82 -8.07
CA LEU A 8 13.15 12.67 -7.01
C LEU A 8 14.52 12.36 -7.63
N CYS A 9 14.55 11.33 -8.48
CA CYS A 9 15.69 10.92 -9.29
C CYS A 9 15.22 9.97 -10.39
N GLU A 10 16.15 9.42 -11.19
CA GLU A 10 15.82 8.46 -12.24
C GLU A 10 15.10 7.23 -11.65
N GLY A 11 13.94 6.92 -12.20
CA GLY A 11 13.09 5.80 -11.76
C GLY A 11 12.18 6.10 -10.56
N PHE A 12 12.18 7.34 -10.02
CA PHE A 12 11.31 7.77 -8.93
C PHE A 12 10.62 9.08 -9.30
N THR A 13 9.42 8.98 -9.88
CA THR A 13 8.69 10.13 -10.39
C THR A 13 7.23 10.13 -9.91
N SER A 14 6.67 11.32 -9.75
CA SER A 14 5.26 11.56 -9.47
C SER A 14 4.66 12.44 -10.55
N GLU A 15 3.51 12.06 -11.07
CA GLU A 15 2.79 12.83 -12.07
C GLU A 15 1.27 12.81 -11.82
N ILE A 16 0.55 13.78 -12.37
CA ILE A 16 -0.90 13.71 -12.49
C ILE A 16 -1.24 12.45 -13.31
N LEU A 17 -2.34 11.77 -12.96
CA LEU A 17 -2.69 10.52 -13.61
C LEU A 17 -2.76 10.69 -15.14
N PRO A 18 -1.96 9.94 -15.90
CA PRO A 18 -2.07 9.90 -17.36
C PRO A 18 -3.47 9.44 -17.80
N PRO A 19 -3.97 9.86 -18.97
CA PRO A 19 -5.30 9.49 -19.45
C PRO A 19 -5.58 7.98 -19.37
N LYS A 20 -4.63 7.15 -19.79
CA LYS A 20 -4.75 5.69 -19.75
C LYS A 20 -4.95 5.16 -18.32
N ILE A 21 -4.27 5.75 -17.34
CA ILE A 21 -4.42 5.38 -15.93
C ILE A 21 -5.74 5.89 -15.37
N LYS A 22 -6.16 7.12 -15.74
CA LYS A 22 -7.49 7.63 -15.40
C LYS A 22 -8.61 6.71 -15.90
N ASP A 23 -8.50 6.25 -17.14
CA ASP A 23 -9.49 5.33 -17.74
C ASP A 23 -9.51 3.99 -16.99
N LEU A 24 -8.34 3.45 -16.63
CA LEU A 24 -8.23 2.21 -15.87
C LEU A 24 -8.90 2.33 -14.48
N VAL A 25 -8.62 3.41 -13.75
CA VAL A 25 -9.24 3.71 -12.43
C VAL A 25 -10.75 3.89 -12.57
N ASN A 26 -11.20 4.64 -13.58
CA ASN A 26 -12.62 4.88 -13.81
C ASN A 26 -13.40 3.60 -14.15
N CYS A 27 -12.77 2.64 -14.82
CA CYS A 27 -13.41 1.37 -15.21
C CYS A 27 -13.46 0.36 -14.05
N ASN A 28 -12.44 0.36 -13.19
CA ASN A 28 -12.23 -0.71 -12.22
C ASN A 28 -12.42 -0.27 -10.75
N SER A 29 -12.75 1.00 -10.50
CA SER A 29 -13.02 1.49 -9.17
C SER A 29 -14.32 2.28 -9.09
N SER A 30 -14.84 2.44 -7.87
CA SER A 30 -16.04 3.25 -7.61
C SER A 30 -15.76 4.75 -7.47
N ILE A 31 -14.67 5.27 -8.05
CA ILE A 31 -14.24 6.67 -7.82
C ILE A 31 -15.25 7.70 -8.33
N ASN A 32 -16.00 7.38 -9.38
CA ASN A 32 -17.06 8.23 -9.95
C ASN A 32 -18.46 7.89 -9.42
N ASP A 33 -18.59 7.00 -8.43
CA ASP A 33 -19.87 6.71 -7.80
C ASP A 33 -20.31 7.92 -6.96
N ASP A 34 -21.59 8.32 -7.08
CA ASP A 34 -22.16 9.45 -6.32
C ASP A 34 -22.09 9.26 -4.80
N ARG A 35 -21.88 8.03 -4.34
CA ARG A 35 -21.68 7.68 -2.93
C ARG A 35 -20.23 7.81 -2.47
N ASN A 36 -19.29 8.05 -3.40
CA ASN A 36 -17.90 8.26 -3.07
C ASN A 36 -17.68 9.64 -2.48
N ASP A 37 -17.47 9.71 -1.18
CA ASP A 37 -17.06 10.91 -0.43
C ASP A 37 -15.62 10.81 0.12
N PHE A 38 -14.84 9.82 -0.35
CA PHE A 38 -13.47 9.59 0.12
C PHE A 38 -12.45 10.46 -0.60
N ILE A 39 -12.39 10.39 -1.93
CA ILE A 39 -11.34 11.03 -2.71
C ILE A 39 -11.82 11.37 -4.13
N LYS A 40 -11.23 12.42 -4.70
CA LYS A 40 -11.40 12.73 -6.13
C LYS A 40 -10.17 12.24 -6.89
N ILE A 41 -10.36 11.89 -8.15
CA ILE A 41 -9.27 11.41 -9.02
C ILE A 41 -8.11 12.42 -9.12
N ASP A 42 -8.39 13.71 -9.05
CA ASP A 42 -7.39 14.78 -9.11
C ASP A 42 -6.57 14.93 -7.82
N ASP A 43 -6.99 14.28 -6.72
CA ASP A 43 -6.23 14.22 -5.48
C ASP A 43 -5.23 13.05 -5.46
N LEU A 44 -5.27 12.17 -6.47
CA LEU A 44 -4.31 11.09 -6.64
C LEU A 44 -3.10 11.53 -7.47
N ARG A 45 -1.97 10.87 -7.21
CA ARG A 45 -0.74 10.93 -8.02
C ARG A 45 -0.34 9.55 -8.46
N TYR A 46 0.11 9.47 -9.69
CA TYR A 46 0.67 8.27 -10.27
C TYR A 46 2.18 8.28 -10.10
N LEU A 47 2.69 7.28 -9.40
CA LEU A 47 4.11 7.12 -9.13
C LEU A 47 4.70 6.06 -10.04
N LYS A 48 5.90 6.33 -10.54
CA LYS A 48 6.81 5.34 -11.10
C LYS A 48 7.91 5.10 -10.08
N ILE A 49 8.16 3.83 -9.79
CA ILE A 49 9.01 3.41 -8.67
C ILE A 49 9.94 2.30 -9.14
N LYS A 50 11.26 2.52 -9.02
CA LYS A 50 12.24 1.43 -9.07
C LYS A 50 12.18 0.63 -7.78
N TYR A 51 12.39 -0.67 -7.88
CA TYR A 51 12.49 -1.53 -6.70
C TYR A 51 13.50 -2.65 -6.91
N TRP A 52 13.97 -3.24 -5.83
CA TRP A 52 14.83 -4.40 -5.81
C TRP A 52 13.98 -5.66 -5.70
N GLY A 53 14.15 -6.60 -6.63
CA GLY A 53 13.35 -7.82 -6.69
C GLY A 53 13.93 -8.97 -5.84
N PHE A 54 13.12 -9.99 -5.58
CA PHE A 54 13.60 -11.24 -4.96
C PHE A 54 14.57 -12.02 -5.85
N ASP A 55 14.60 -11.72 -7.13
CA ASP A 55 15.59 -12.24 -8.10
C ASP A 55 16.95 -11.52 -8.01
N GLN A 56 17.11 -10.64 -7.04
CA GLN A 56 18.31 -9.83 -6.80
C GLN A 56 18.65 -8.90 -7.98
N LYS A 57 17.64 -8.36 -8.63
CA LYS A 57 17.76 -7.39 -9.74
C LYS A 57 16.95 -6.14 -9.49
N GLU A 58 17.36 -5.09 -10.20
CA GLU A 58 16.57 -3.86 -10.31
C GLU A 58 15.38 -4.09 -11.23
N HIS A 59 14.23 -3.59 -10.81
CA HIS A 59 13.01 -3.46 -11.61
C HIS A 59 12.63 -1.98 -11.71
N ASN A 60 12.13 -1.56 -12.87
CA ASN A 60 11.78 -0.16 -13.16
C ASN A 60 10.33 -0.01 -13.65
N ASP A 61 9.53 -1.02 -13.43
CA ASP A 61 8.14 -1.12 -13.87
C ASP A 61 7.12 -0.91 -12.74
N GLY A 62 7.57 -0.54 -11.55
CA GLY A 62 6.70 -0.29 -10.40
C GLY A 62 5.76 0.89 -10.63
N GLU A 63 4.48 0.68 -10.31
CA GLU A 63 3.37 1.62 -10.46
C GLU A 63 2.56 1.72 -9.18
N MET A 64 2.29 2.94 -8.71
CA MET A 64 1.48 3.14 -7.51
C MET A 64 0.60 4.39 -7.64
N LEU A 65 -0.60 4.34 -7.06
CA LEU A 65 -1.46 5.49 -6.87
C LEU A 65 -1.51 5.85 -5.39
N VAL A 66 -1.22 7.10 -5.08
CA VAL A 66 -1.27 7.61 -3.70
C VAL A 66 -1.90 9.00 -3.66
N ASN A 67 -2.30 9.44 -2.48
CA ASN A 67 -2.74 10.82 -2.27
C ASN A 67 -1.61 11.79 -2.61
N LYS A 68 -1.95 12.92 -3.26
CA LYS A 68 -1.00 13.97 -3.66
C LYS A 68 -0.16 14.49 -2.51
N ASP A 69 -0.73 14.54 -1.30
CA ASP A 69 -0.09 15.14 -0.13
C ASP A 69 1.08 14.29 0.40
N ILE A 70 1.11 12.99 0.09
CA ILE A 70 2.18 12.07 0.51
C ILE A 70 3.06 11.57 -0.65
N ALA A 71 2.75 11.93 -1.88
CA ALA A 71 3.40 11.39 -3.07
C ALA A 71 4.94 11.53 -3.06
N LYS A 72 5.45 12.69 -2.64
CA LYS A 72 6.89 12.93 -2.51
C LYS A 72 7.52 12.04 -1.44
N GLU A 73 6.90 11.99 -0.27
CA GLU A 73 7.38 11.19 0.87
C GLU A 73 7.42 9.70 0.53
N VAL A 74 6.40 9.21 -0.19
CA VAL A 74 6.36 7.81 -0.66
C VAL A 74 7.52 7.50 -1.60
N LEU A 75 7.85 8.40 -2.53
CA LEU A 75 9.04 8.22 -3.39
C LEU A 75 10.33 8.17 -2.58
N GLU A 76 10.48 9.01 -1.55
CA GLU A 76 11.64 8.99 -0.66
C GLU A 76 11.73 7.67 0.12
N ILE A 77 10.60 7.13 0.62
CA ILE A 77 10.55 5.83 1.30
C ILE A 77 10.98 4.71 0.34
N PHE A 78 10.39 4.62 -0.84
CA PHE A 78 10.73 3.56 -1.79
C PHE A 78 12.15 3.68 -2.33
N LYS A 79 12.69 4.90 -2.44
CA LYS A 79 14.11 5.12 -2.75
C LYS A 79 15.01 4.54 -1.65
N GLU A 80 14.66 4.74 -0.40
CA GLU A 80 15.37 4.18 0.75
C GLU A 80 15.32 2.65 0.77
N LEU A 81 14.14 2.04 0.51
CA LEU A 81 14.00 0.59 0.36
C LEU A 81 14.88 0.05 -0.77
N TYR A 82 14.88 0.74 -1.92
CA TYR A 82 15.70 0.38 -3.06
C TYR A 82 17.20 0.45 -2.76
N ASP A 83 17.67 1.52 -2.12
CA ASP A 83 19.10 1.72 -1.76
C ASP A 83 19.60 0.66 -0.77
N ASN A 84 18.70 0.20 0.11
CA ASN A 84 19.01 -0.86 1.07
C ASN A 84 18.70 -2.27 0.52
N GLN A 85 18.34 -2.38 -0.76
CA GLN A 85 18.04 -3.64 -1.44
C GLN A 85 16.95 -4.47 -0.72
N PHE A 86 15.96 -3.79 -0.10
CA PHE A 86 14.81 -4.47 0.48
C PHE A 86 13.98 -5.09 -0.64
N PRO A 87 13.81 -6.44 -0.67
CA PRO A 87 13.19 -7.08 -1.81
C PRO A 87 11.67 -6.89 -1.80
N ILE A 88 11.16 -6.49 -2.97
CA ILE A 88 9.73 -6.36 -3.26
C ILE A 88 9.40 -7.26 -4.43
N GLN A 89 8.29 -8.03 -4.34
CA GLN A 89 7.91 -8.96 -5.40
C GLN A 89 7.48 -8.23 -6.66
N GLN A 90 6.62 -7.25 -6.51
CA GLN A 90 6.13 -6.39 -7.58
C GLN A 90 5.40 -5.19 -6.98
N ILE A 91 5.23 -4.14 -7.78
CA ILE A 91 4.46 -2.94 -7.45
C ILE A 91 3.52 -2.64 -8.60
N LYS A 92 2.24 -3.01 -8.48
CA LYS A 92 1.22 -2.82 -9.52
C LYS A 92 -0.02 -2.16 -8.95
N LEU A 93 -0.74 -1.44 -9.80
CA LEU A 93 -2.05 -0.91 -9.45
C LEU A 93 -3.04 -2.05 -9.18
N VAL A 94 -3.86 -1.92 -8.15
CA VAL A 94 -4.91 -2.93 -7.82
C VAL A 94 -5.95 -3.02 -8.94
N GLU A 95 -6.10 -1.96 -9.72
CA GLU A 95 -6.95 -1.92 -10.90
C GLU A 95 -6.57 -2.96 -11.97
N HIS A 96 -5.31 -3.41 -12.03
CA HIS A 96 -4.88 -4.52 -12.89
C HIS A 96 -5.44 -5.88 -12.45
N TYR A 97 -5.93 -5.95 -11.21
CA TYR A 97 -6.64 -7.08 -10.61
C TYR A 97 -8.16 -6.84 -10.57
N ASN A 98 -8.71 -6.00 -11.46
CA ASN A 98 -10.12 -5.59 -11.44
C ASN A 98 -10.56 -4.99 -10.10
N SER A 99 -9.65 -4.34 -9.40
CA SER A 99 -9.81 -3.82 -8.03
C SER A 99 -10.15 -4.90 -6.98
N ILE A 100 -9.85 -6.18 -7.25
CA ILE A 100 -9.98 -7.28 -6.30
C ILE A 100 -8.69 -7.35 -5.48
N ASP A 101 -8.80 -6.92 -4.22
CA ASP A 101 -7.67 -6.84 -3.31
C ASP A 101 -7.06 -8.20 -2.98
N GLU A 102 -7.89 -9.21 -2.78
CA GLU A 102 -7.44 -10.56 -2.45
C GLU A 102 -6.57 -11.15 -3.56
N ASP A 103 -6.91 -10.93 -4.83
CA ASP A 103 -6.11 -11.37 -5.97
C ASP A 103 -4.76 -10.64 -6.01
N SER A 104 -4.76 -9.34 -5.72
CA SER A 104 -3.53 -8.53 -5.62
C SER A 104 -2.62 -9.03 -4.49
N MET A 105 -3.18 -9.27 -3.30
CA MET A 105 -2.42 -9.78 -2.15
C MET A 105 -1.90 -11.20 -2.39
N PHE A 106 -2.70 -12.05 -3.08
CA PHE A 106 -2.32 -13.42 -3.41
C PHE A 106 -1.06 -13.48 -4.29
N ASP A 107 -0.89 -12.49 -5.17
CA ASP A 107 0.30 -12.31 -6.02
C ASP A 107 1.47 -11.63 -5.28
N ASN A 108 1.37 -11.43 -3.97
CA ASN A 108 2.35 -10.69 -3.17
C ASN A 108 2.61 -9.28 -3.71
N ASN A 109 1.58 -8.62 -4.24
CA ASN A 109 1.67 -7.31 -4.86
C ASN A 109 1.69 -6.18 -3.82
N THR A 110 2.74 -5.37 -3.83
CA THR A 110 2.82 -4.13 -3.07
C THR A 110 1.91 -3.09 -3.71
N SER A 111 0.99 -2.51 -2.95
CA SER A 111 -0.05 -1.61 -3.48
C SER A 111 -0.45 -0.52 -2.48
N ALA A 112 -1.18 0.50 -2.95
CA ALA A 112 -1.64 1.59 -2.10
C ALA A 112 -3.13 1.91 -2.29
N PHE A 113 -3.49 2.79 -3.23
CA PHE A 113 -4.87 3.18 -3.46
C PHE A 113 -5.74 1.99 -3.88
N ARG A 114 -6.94 1.93 -3.28
CA ARG A 114 -7.95 0.94 -3.60
C ARG A 114 -9.32 1.47 -3.20
N LEU A 115 -10.22 1.57 -4.16
CA LEU A 115 -11.62 1.97 -3.97
C LEU A 115 -12.53 1.04 -4.78
N ALA A 116 -12.74 -0.19 -4.31
CA ALA A 116 -13.54 -1.19 -5.00
C ALA A 116 -15.05 -0.95 -4.83
N ASP A 117 -15.50 -0.67 -3.62
CA ASP A 117 -16.91 -0.44 -3.29
C ASP A 117 -17.07 0.62 -2.21
N CYS A 118 -17.58 1.80 -2.59
CA CYS A 118 -17.85 2.88 -1.67
C CYS A 118 -19.10 2.64 -0.77
N SER A 119 -19.89 1.58 -1.01
CA SER A 119 -20.98 1.18 -0.14
C SER A 119 -20.51 0.44 1.11
N LEU A 120 -19.32 -0.13 1.06
CA LEU A 120 -18.70 -0.80 2.21
C LEU A 120 -18.30 0.25 3.24
N LYS A 121 -18.98 0.26 4.37
CA LYS A 121 -18.63 1.05 5.55
C LYS A 121 -17.37 0.43 6.20
N SER A 122 -16.26 0.41 5.47
CA SER A 122 -14.98 -0.01 6.02
C SER A 122 -14.64 0.85 7.23
N LYS A 123 -14.19 0.22 8.30
CA LYS A 123 -13.71 0.93 9.49
C LYS A 123 -12.40 1.68 9.25
N LYS A 124 -11.75 1.44 8.11
CA LYS A 124 -10.40 1.95 7.80
C LYS A 124 -10.33 2.39 6.32
N PRO A 125 -10.73 3.63 6.01
CA PRO A 125 -10.76 4.11 4.61
C PRO A 125 -9.40 4.52 4.07
N TRP A 126 -8.28 4.16 4.72
CA TRP A 126 -6.95 4.66 4.39
C TRP A 126 -6.54 4.39 2.94
N HIS A 127 -6.76 3.17 2.44
CA HIS A 127 -6.53 2.84 1.03
C HIS A 127 -7.44 3.63 0.10
N ALA A 128 -8.70 3.82 0.46
CA ALA A 128 -9.64 4.63 -0.34
C ALA A 128 -9.26 6.12 -0.38
N LEU A 129 -8.50 6.60 0.61
CA LEU A 129 -7.94 7.96 0.64
C LEU A 129 -6.56 8.04 -0.04
N GLY A 130 -5.99 6.92 -0.48
CA GLY A 130 -4.62 6.84 -0.99
C GLY A 130 -3.55 7.13 0.07
N LEU A 131 -3.86 6.89 1.35
CA LEU A 131 -3.03 7.19 2.52
C LEU A 131 -2.55 5.92 3.24
N ALA A 132 -2.65 4.75 2.61
CA ALA A 132 -2.09 3.49 3.10
C ALA A 132 -1.35 2.76 2.00
N ILE A 133 -0.38 1.94 2.41
CA ILE A 133 0.47 1.12 1.54
C ILE A 133 0.60 -0.26 2.18
N ASP A 134 0.39 -1.30 1.39
CA ASP A 134 0.62 -2.68 1.76
C ASP A 134 1.88 -3.20 1.05
N ILE A 135 2.84 -3.71 1.82
CA ILE A 135 4.15 -4.18 1.32
C ILE A 135 4.23 -5.70 1.41
N ASN A 136 4.45 -6.37 0.28
CA ASN A 136 4.60 -7.84 0.21
C ASN A 136 3.56 -8.59 1.06
N PRO A 137 2.25 -8.46 0.80
CA PRO A 137 1.20 -8.90 1.73
C PRO A 137 1.17 -10.41 1.98
N MET A 138 1.58 -11.25 1.03
CA MET A 138 1.70 -12.69 1.25
C MET A 138 2.78 -13.00 2.30
N MET A 139 3.90 -12.27 2.28
CA MET A 139 5.00 -12.48 3.23
C MET A 139 4.75 -11.78 4.58
N ASN A 140 3.81 -10.84 4.60
CA ASN A 140 3.44 -10.03 5.75
C ASN A 140 1.92 -10.09 5.96
N PRO A 141 1.34 -11.24 6.30
CA PRO A 141 -0.11 -11.40 6.37
C PRO A 141 -0.74 -10.51 7.45
N CYS A 142 -2.01 -10.17 7.21
CA CYS A 142 -2.90 -9.66 8.23
C CYS A 142 -3.48 -10.83 9.02
N ILE A 143 -3.29 -10.84 10.34
CA ILE A 143 -3.67 -11.94 11.23
C ILE A 143 -4.77 -11.44 12.17
N TYR A 144 -5.80 -12.26 12.36
CA TYR A 144 -6.93 -11.99 13.28
C TYR A 144 -6.84 -12.95 14.48
N PRO A 145 -6.10 -12.62 15.54
CA PRO A 145 -5.87 -13.52 16.66
C PRO A 145 -7.14 -13.93 17.43
N ASN A 146 -8.13 -13.03 17.46
CA ASN A 146 -9.39 -13.23 18.17
C ASN A 146 -10.53 -13.79 17.28
N SER A 147 -10.20 -14.33 16.09
CA SER A 147 -11.21 -15.00 15.29
C SER A 147 -11.76 -16.22 16.01
N SER A 148 -13.07 -16.50 15.87
CA SER A 148 -13.73 -17.68 16.46
C SER A 148 -13.39 -19.00 15.76
N GLU A 149 -12.52 -18.96 14.77
CA GLU A 149 -12.02 -20.11 14.02
C GLU A 149 -10.99 -20.90 14.86
N PRO A 150 -10.87 -22.23 14.66
CA PRO A 150 -9.92 -23.06 15.42
C PRO A 150 -8.45 -22.68 15.19
N ASN A 151 -8.14 -21.98 14.09
CA ASN A 151 -6.85 -21.35 13.80
C ASN A 151 -7.06 -19.85 13.60
N PRO A 152 -6.08 -18.98 13.92
CA PRO A 152 -6.22 -17.57 13.65
C PRO A 152 -6.51 -17.38 12.13
N LYS A 153 -7.57 -16.62 11.84
CA LYS A 153 -7.85 -16.21 10.45
C LYS A 153 -6.73 -15.30 9.98
N PHE A 154 -6.27 -15.46 8.77
CA PHE A 154 -5.26 -14.59 8.15
C PHE A 154 -5.58 -14.32 6.68
N VAL A 155 -5.03 -13.24 6.15
CA VAL A 155 -5.20 -12.78 4.76
C VAL A 155 -3.84 -12.29 4.25
N PRO A 156 -3.42 -12.69 3.03
CA PRO A 156 -4.07 -13.60 2.09
C PRO A 156 -3.97 -15.08 2.53
N HIS A 157 -4.87 -15.91 2.03
CA HIS A 157 -4.99 -17.32 2.46
C HIS A 157 -3.79 -18.21 2.11
N ASN A 158 -2.94 -17.79 1.18
CA ASN A 158 -1.72 -18.53 0.80
C ASN A 158 -0.49 -18.15 1.66
N ALA A 159 -0.68 -17.40 2.74
CA ALA A 159 0.40 -16.86 3.57
C ALA A 159 0.79 -17.77 4.76
N GLU A 160 0.29 -19.00 4.85
CA GLU A 160 0.57 -19.91 5.99
C GLU A 160 2.04 -20.05 6.34
N ASN A 161 2.92 -20.12 5.31
CA ASN A 161 4.37 -20.27 5.49
C ASN A 161 5.06 -19.03 6.06
N PHE A 162 4.32 -17.93 6.26
CA PHE A 162 4.82 -16.65 6.74
C PHE A 162 4.19 -16.21 8.08
N LEU A 163 3.39 -17.10 8.71
CA LEU A 163 2.82 -16.86 10.03
C LEU A 163 3.88 -17.02 11.13
N ASP A 164 4.81 -17.95 10.98
CA ASP A 164 5.94 -18.11 11.88
C ASP A 164 6.96 -16.98 11.62
N ARG A 165 7.14 -16.12 12.63
CA ARG A 165 8.04 -14.96 12.61
C ARG A 165 9.30 -15.18 13.47
N SER A 166 9.56 -16.42 13.89
CA SER A 166 10.75 -16.78 14.66
C SER A 166 12.05 -16.58 13.86
N GLU A 167 11.97 -16.73 12.53
CA GLU A 167 13.04 -16.44 11.58
C GLU A 167 12.56 -15.43 10.54
N ILE A 168 13.21 -14.25 10.49
CA ILE A 168 12.86 -13.19 9.54
C ILE A 168 13.54 -13.45 8.20
N LYS A 169 12.72 -13.70 7.18
CA LYS A 169 13.15 -13.89 5.79
C LYS A 169 13.21 -12.54 5.04
N PRO A 170 14.01 -12.45 3.96
CA PRO A 170 14.01 -11.26 3.10
C PRO A 170 12.59 -10.88 2.65
N GLY A 171 12.24 -9.58 2.69
CA GLY A 171 10.91 -9.09 2.33
C GLY A 171 9.87 -9.13 3.45
N MET A 172 10.16 -9.79 4.59
CA MET A 172 9.36 -9.69 5.79
C MET A 172 9.62 -8.37 6.52
N ILE A 173 8.56 -7.79 7.09
CA ILE A 173 8.62 -6.55 7.88
C ILE A 173 8.66 -6.91 9.36
N THR A 174 9.55 -6.26 10.09
CA THR A 174 9.68 -6.41 11.54
C THR A 174 10.19 -5.12 12.16
N ASN A 175 9.88 -4.89 13.42
CA ASN A 175 10.45 -3.82 14.25
C ASN A 175 11.70 -4.27 15.02
N ASN A 176 12.24 -5.46 14.75
CA ASN A 176 13.46 -5.95 15.36
C ASN A 176 14.68 -5.18 14.83
N GLU A 177 15.53 -4.67 15.72
CA GLU A 177 16.66 -3.79 15.41
C GLU A 177 17.61 -4.32 14.31
N SER A 178 17.73 -5.62 14.15
CA SER A 178 18.63 -6.23 13.18
C SER A 178 18.09 -6.30 11.73
N ASN A 179 16.77 -6.15 11.53
CA ASN A 179 16.12 -6.37 10.22
C ASN A 179 14.93 -5.42 9.98
N ASN A 180 15.02 -4.17 10.41
CA ASN A 180 13.91 -3.23 10.45
C ASN A 180 13.90 -2.20 9.31
N THR A 181 14.63 -2.42 8.23
CA THR A 181 14.77 -1.46 7.11
C THR A 181 13.43 -0.91 6.64
N CYS A 182 12.47 -1.79 6.32
CA CYS A 182 11.17 -1.36 5.85
C CYS A 182 10.39 -0.63 6.94
N TYR A 183 10.37 -1.15 8.16
CA TYR A 183 9.74 -0.53 9.31
C TYR A 183 10.26 0.90 9.55
N ASN A 184 11.58 1.08 9.58
CA ASN A 184 12.21 2.39 9.81
C ASN A 184 11.91 3.38 8.68
N ALA A 185 12.03 2.95 7.41
CA ALA A 185 11.79 3.82 6.25
C ALA A 185 10.42 4.51 6.31
N PHE A 186 9.41 3.82 6.86
CA PHE A 186 8.07 4.38 7.05
C PHE A 186 7.94 5.12 8.38
N THR A 187 8.31 4.49 9.50
CA THR A 187 8.00 5.03 10.84
C THR A 187 8.81 6.28 11.20
N GLU A 188 10.04 6.41 10.70
CA GLU A 188 10.85 7.63 10.86
C GLU A 188 10.21 8.85 10.16
N LYS A 189 9.36 8.61 9.17
CA LYS A 189 8.54 9.64 8.51
C LYS A 189 7.13 9.78 9.15
N GLY A 190 6.89 9.12 10.29
CA GLY A 190 5.65 9.24 11.07
C GLY A 190 4.47 8.43 10.50
N TRP A 191 4.74 7.34 9.77
CA TRP A 191 3.72 6.36 9.41
C TRP A 191 3.45 5.42 10.57
N GLU A 192 2.22 4.99 10.69
CA GLU A 192 1.80 3.94 11.62
C GLU A 192 1.90 2.59 10.92
N TRP A 193 2.46 1.58 11.61
CA TRP A 193 2.52 0.20 11.12
C TRP A 193 1.47 -0.67 11.81
N GLY A 194 0.69 -1.39 11.01
CA GLY A 194 -0.37 -2.28 11.49
C GLY A 194 0.14 -3.53 12.25
N GLY A 195 1.43 -3.87 12.08
CA GLY A 195 2.06 -4.92 12.88
C GLY A 195 2.23 -4.58 14.36
N ASN A 196 2.00 -3.32 14.75
CA ASN A 196 1.95 -2.88 16.15
C ASN A 196 0.54 -2.94 16.75
N TRP A 197 -0.48 -3.36 16.00
CA TRP A 197 -1.85 -3.48 16.50
C TRP A 197 -2.10 -4.84 17.15
N ASP A 198 -3.12 -4.93 18.00
CA ASP A 198 -3.45 -6.16 18.72
C ASP A 198 -4.42 -7.07 17.94
N ASP A 199 -5.41 -6.48 17.23
CA ASP A 199 -6.43 -7.20 16.48
C ASP A 199 -7.11 -6.29 15.44
N PRO A 200 -6.88 -6.50 14.13
CA PRO A 200 -5.92 -7.45 13.58
C PRO A 200 -4.46 -7.02 13.79
N VAL A 201 -3.52 -7.97 13.75
CA VAL A 201 -2.10 -7.70 13.55
C VAL A 201 -1.87 -7.65 12.05
N ASP A 202 -1.67 -6.45 11.49
CA ASP A 202 -1.62 -6.24 10.04
C ASP A 202 -0.19 -5.95 9.59
N LEU A 203 0.55 -7.02 9.28
CA LEU A 203 1.99 -6.95 9.08
C LEU A 203 2.41 -6.25 7.77
N HIS A 204 1.53 -6.22 6.74
CA HIS A 204 1.84 -5.52 5.49
C HIS A 204 1.50 -4.04 5.51
N HIS A 205 0.61 -3.61 6.40
CA HIS A 205 -0.07 -2.33 6.34
C HIS A 205 0.71 -1.19 6.98
N PHE A 206 0.91 -0.11 6.22
CA PHE A 206 1.35 1.18 6.72
C PHE A 206 0.32 2.25 6.37
N GLN A 207 0.04 3.17 7.30
CA GLN A 207 -0.89 4.27 7.07
C GLN A 207 -0.34 5.61 7.57
N LYS A 208 -0.76 6.70 6.91
CA LYS A 208 -0.30 8.06 7.21
C LYS A 208 -1.45 9.00 7.49
N TYR A 209 -1.41 9.66 8.64
CA TYR A 209 -2.25 10.81 8.92
C TYR A 209 -1.62 12.06 8.29
N THR A 210 -2.39 12.84 7.53
CA THR A 210 -1.98 14.15 7.03
C THR A 210 -2.81 15.25 7.67
N TRP A 211 -2.30 16.47 7.69
CA TRP A 211 -3.04 17.62 8.21
C TRP A 211 -4.32 17.93 7.42
N THR A 212 -4.37 17.45 6.18
CA THR A 212 -5.50 17.60 5.25
C THR A 212 -6.43 16.41 5.26
N THR A 213 -6.13 15.35 6.06
CA THR A 213 -6.97 14.16 6.12
C THR A 213 -8.36 14.52 6.64
N GLU A 214 -9.29 14.75 5.72
CA GLU A 214 -10.71 14.82 6.03
C GLU A 214 -11.35 13.46 5.87
N PHE A 215 -11.72 12.86 7.00
CA PHE A 215 -12.52 11.64 6.96
C PHE A 215 -13.91 11.96 6.44
N PRO A 216 -14.48 11.11 5.57
CA PRO A 216 -15.89 11.16 5.21
C PRO A 216 -16.77 11.29 6.46
N ARG A 217 -17.89 12.02 6.36
CA ARG A 217 -18.79 12.28 7.50
C ARG A 217 -19.19 11.04 8.27
N ALA A 218 -19.28 9.89 7.60
CA ALA A 218 -19.59 8.60 8.21
C ALA A 218 -18.58 8.13 9.26
N TYR A 219 -17.37 8.70 9.29
CA TYR A 219 -16.24 8.32 10.17
C TYR A 219 -15.91 9.38 11.21
N LYS A 220 -16.48 10.60 11.12
CA LYS A 220 -16.19 11.71 12.07
C LYS A 220 -16.80 11.50 13.46
N ASN A 221 -17.67 10.51 13.65
CA ASN A 221 -18.46 10.28 14.87
C ASN A 221 -18.25 8.88 15.50
N LYS A 222 -17.09 8.23 15.28
CA LYS A 222 -16.81 6.92 15.91
C LYS A 222 -15.51 6.97 16.68
#